data_6ff1acb9ac1fc9794d17939bfa07497b
#
_entry.id   6ff1acb9ac1fc9794d17939bfa07497b
#
_cell.length_a   1.000
_cell.length_b   1.000
_cell.length_c   1.000
_cell.angle_alpha   90.00
_cell.angle_beta   90.00
_cell.angle_gamma   90.00
#
_symmetry.space_group_name_H-M   'P 1'
#
loop_
_entity.id
_entity.type
_entity.pdbx_description
1 polymer ?
#
loop_
_entity_poly.entity_id
_entity_poly.type
_entity_poly.pdbx_seq_one_letter_code
_entity_poly.pdbx_strand_id
1 'polypeptide(L)'
;ADFVREIYSGVYASDFGLWNTNYGRIARHKKSINADKVKLIFNILPEAAKYLSDRDIVETARTTVFNCKPDAICVSGLTAGAETDSQVLAKVKKAVPDTVVLANTGCRPDTISDQLEVADGAVVGTTFKVDGKFENAVDESRVKAFMKVVNDFREKNLV
;
A
#
# COMPACT_ATOMS: atom_id res chain seq x y z
N ALA A 1 -15.56 -7.19 -7.23
CA ALA A 1 -14.17 -6.85 -6.85
C ALA A 1 -13.70 -7.80 -5.76
N ASP A 2 -12.43 -8.18 -5.80
CA ASP A 2 -11.84 -9.05 -4.78
C ASP A 2 -11.30 -8.22 -3.61
N PHE A 3 -10.83 -7.00 -3.92
CA PHE A 3 -10.38 -6.04 -2.91
C PHE A 3 -10.63 -4.59 -3.34
N VAL A 4 -10.60 -3.70 -2.37
CA VAL A 4 -10.57 -2.24 -2.56
C VAL A 4 -9.44 -1.67 -1.72
N ARG A 5 -8.59 -0.82 -2.33
CA ARG A 5 -7.51 -0.09 -1.65
C ARG A 5 -7.88 1.39 -1.57
N GLU A 6 -7.88 1.95 -0.36
CA GLU A 6 -8.19 3.35 -0.13
C GLU A 6 -7.73 3.80 1.27
N ILE A 7 -7.89 5.08 1.59
CA ILE A 7 -7.70 5.66 2.92
C ILE A 7 -9.01 5.50 3.69
N TYR A 8 -9.05 4.57 4.63
CA TYR A 8 -10.26 4.26 5.39
C TYR A 8 -10.26 4.80 6.82
N SER A 9 -9.09 5.18 7.34
CA SER A 9 -8.92 5.63 8.71
C SER A 9 -8.06 6.89 8.78
N GLY A 10 -8.29 7.72 9.80
CA GLY A 10 -7.54 8.95 10.03
C GLY A 10 -8.14 10.18 9.37
N VAL A 11 -7.52 11.32 9.64
CA VAL A 11 -7.82 12.61 9.01
C VAL A 11 -6.54 13.18 8.45
N TYR A 12 -6.57 13.63 7.20
CA TYR A 12 -5.40 14.09 6.48
C TYR A 12 -5.65 15.45 5.83
N ALA A 13 -4.68 16.34 5.92
CA ALA A 13 -4.56 17.51 5.05
C ALA A 13 -3.84 17.09 3.77
N SER A 14 -4.47 17.26 2.63
CA SER A 14 -3.95 16.83 1.32
C SER A 14 -4.01 17.95 0.29
N ASP A 15 -3.34 17.76 -0.85
CA ASP A 15 -3.42 18.66 -2.01
C ASP A 15 -4.85 18.72 -2.58
N PHE A 16 -5.70 17.75 -2.26
CA PHE A 16 -7.11 17.68 -2.68
C PHE A 16 -8.08 18.16 -1.59
N GLY A 17 -7.57 18.74 -0.51
CA GLY A 17 -8.37 19.21 0.64
C GLY A 17 -8.32 18.25 1.83
N LEU A 18 -9.29 18.39 2.72
CA LEU A 18 -9.35 17.60 3.96
C LEU A 18 -9.98 16.22 3.71
N TRP A 19 -9.22 15.16 3.96
CA TRP A 19 -9.74 13.80 3.97
C TRP A 19 -10.18 13.42 5.38
N ASN A 20 -11.48 13.50 5.63
CA ASN A 20 -12.10 13.11 6.88
C ASN A 20 -12.76 11.75 6.72
N THR A 21 -12.07 10.68 7.15
CA THR A 21 -12.54 9.31 6.98
C THR A 21 -13.53 8.89 8.06
N ASN A 22 -14.38 7.91 7.75
CA ASN A 22 -15.28 7.28 8.70
C ASN A 22 -15.39 5.77 8.42
N TYR A 23 -14.46 5.01 8.99
CA TYR A 23 -14.42 3.55 8.78
C TYR A 23 -15.69 2.83 9.24
N GLY A 24 -16.30 3.27 10.33
CA GLY A 24 -17.55 2.66 10.81
C GLY A 24 -18.70 2.77 9.79
N ARG A 25 -18.77 3.87 9.03
CA ARG A 25 -19.73 4.02 7.92
C ARG A 25 -19.41 3.06 6.78
N ILE A 26 -18.13 2.94 6.43
CA ILE A 26 -17.65 2.06 5.36
C ILE A 26 -17.94 0.60 5.70
N ALA A 27 -17.63 0.17 6.91
CA ALA A 27 -17.89 -1.20 7.39
C ALA A 27 -19.39 -1.55 7.34
N ARG A 28 -20.26 -0.63 7.79
CA ARG A 28 -21.71 -0.81 7.69
C ARG A 28 -22.22 -0.86 6.25
N HIS A 29 -21.67 0.01 5.39
CA HIS A 29 -22.01 0.00 3.96
C HIS A 29 -21.60 -1.32 3.30
N LYS A 30 -20.35 -1.77 3.54
CA LYS A 30 -19.85 -3.07 3.04
C LYS A 30 -20.82 -4.20 3.43
N LYS A 31 -21.27 -4.21 4.70
CA LYS A 31 -22.22 -5.21 5.19
C LYS A 31 -23.59 -5.09 4.52
N SER A 32 -24.12 -3.87 4.34
CA SER A 32 -25.46 -3.65 3.75
C SER A 32 -25.57 -4.08 2.29
N ILE A 33 -24.46 -4.11 1.56
CA ILE A 33 -24.42 -4.55 0.15
C ILE A 33 -23.92 -6.00 0.00
N ASN A 34 -23.84 -6.77 1.10
CA ASN A 34 -23.36 -8.15 1.12
C ASN A 34 -21.94 -8.34 0.52
N ALA A 35 -21.06 -7.35 0.70
CA ALA A 35 -19.69 -7.37 0.19
C ALA A 35 -18.67 -7.94 1.21
N ASP A 36 -19.06 -8.87 2.06
CA ASP A 36 -18.23 -9.40 3.15
C ASP A 36 -16.92 -10.04 2.64
N LYS A 37 -16.94 -10.60 1.44
CA LYS A 37 -15.76 -11.22 0.82
C LYS A 37 -14.75 -10.22 0.23
N VAL A 38 -15.15 -8.97 0.00
CA VAL A 38 -14.27 -7.95 -0.56
C VAL A 38 -13.25 -7.54 0.50
N LYS A 39 -11.97 -7.67 0.18
CA LYS A 39 -10.86 -7.32 1.07
C LYS A 39 -10.65 -5.81 1.12
N LEU A 40 -10.32 -5.28 2.29
CA LEU A 40 -10.00 -3.86 2.46
C LEU A 40 -8.51 -3.68 2.74
N ILE A 41 -7.83 -3.01 1.82
CA ILE A 41 -6.42 -2.65 1.90
C ILE A 41 -6.32 -1.18 2.28
N PHE A 42 -5.80 -0.90 3.48
CA PHE A 42 -5.74 0.46 4.02
C PHE A 42 -4.44 1.15 3.65
N ASN A 43 -4.51 2.26 2.96
CA ASN A 43 -3.35 3.13 2.82
C ASN A 43 -3.22 3.99 4.09
N ILE A 44 -2.21 3.72 4.93
CA ILE A 44 -1.97 4.40 6.20
C ILE A 44 -0.94 5.53 6.10
N LEU A 45 -0.27 5.64 4.97
CA LEU A 45 0.62 6.74 4.61
C LEU A 45 0.34 7.12 3.15
N PRO A 46 -0.72 7.90 2.89
CA PRO A 46 -1.07 8.30 1.54
C PRO A 46 -0.11 9.34 0.98
N GLU A 47 0.09 9.29 -0.33
CA GLU A 47 0.83 10.32 -1.06
C GLU A 47 0.11 11.68 -1.00
N ALA A 48 0.84 12.77 -1.15
CA ALA A 48 0.32 14.14 -1.21
C ALA A 48 -0.57 14.52 -0.02
N ALA A 49 -0.36 13.89 1.15
CA ALA A 49 -1.17 14.15 2.33
C ALA A 49 -0.36 14.01 3.62
N LYS A 50 -0.73 14.82 4.62
CA LYS A 50 -0.18 14.76 5.97
C LYS A 50 -1.26 14.34 6.96
N TYR A 51 -0.98 13.32 7.77
CA TYR A 51 -1.83 12.94 8.88
C TYR A 51 -1.89 14.05 9.93
N LEU A 52 -3.07 14.38 10.40
CA LEU A 52 -3.28 15.50 11.35
C LEU A 52 -3.10 15.11 12.83
N SER A 53 -2.79 13.85 13.12
CA SER A 53 -2.43 13.39 14.47
C SER A 53 -0.91 13.40 14.65
N ASP A 54 -0.44 13.58 15.89
CA ASP A 54 0.99 13.53 16.23
C ASP A 54 1.56 12.10 16.31
N ARG A 55 0.73 11.08 16.02
CA ARG A 55 1.17 9.68 15.98
C ARG A 55 2.15 9.44 14.83
N ASP A 56 3.22 8.73 15.12
CA ASP A 56 4.13 8.24 14.10
C ASP A 56 3.50 7.09 13.26
N ILE A 57 4.21 6.67 12.22
CA ILE A 57 3.69 5.63 11.31
C ILE A 57 3.53 4.26 12.00
N VAL A 58 4.38 3.94 12.97
CA VAL A 58 4.33 2.68 13.73
C VAL A 58 3.12 2.67 14.64
N GLU A 59 2.87 3.76 15.36
CA GLU A 59 1.69 3.93 16.20
C GLU A 59 0.41 3.91 15.35
N THR A 60 0.44 4.59 14.19
CA THR A 60 -0.66 4.59 13.24
C THR A 60 -0.96 3.18 12.72
N ALA A 61 0.06 2.40 12.35
CA ALA A 61 -0.12 1.01 11.92
C ALA A 61 -0.75 0.15 13.02
N ARG A 62 -0.21 0.18 14.25
CA ARG A 62 -0.74 -0.58 15.39
C ARG A 62 -2.18 -0.24 15.71
N THR A 63 -2.51 1.05 15.80
CA THR A 63 -3.87 1.47 16.14
C THR A 63 -4.86 1.20 15.02
N THR A 64 -4.45 1.31 13.74
CA THR A 64 -5.28 0.96 12.59
C THR A 64 -5.58 -0.54 12.56
N VAL A 65 -4.56 -1.38 12.72
CA VAL A 65 -4.75 -2.83 12.76
C VAL A 65 -5.63 -3.25 13.93
N PHE A 66 -5.42 -2.71 15.13
CA PHE A 66 -6.21 -3.02 16.31
C PHE A 66 -7.68 -2.63 16.15
N ASN A 67 -7.96 -1.39 15.70
CA ASN A 67 -9.32 -0.84 15.66
C ASN A 67 -10.11 -1.21 14.42
N CYS A 68 -9.44 -1.35 13.27
CA CYS A 68 -10.11 -1.49 11.96
C CYS A 68 -9.97 -2.90 11.37
N LYS A 69 -8.99 -3.69 11.84
CA LYS A 69 -8.72 -5.06 11.35
C LYS A 69 -8.68 -5.12 9.82
N PRO A 70 -7.80 -4.35 9.17
CA PRO A 70 -7.66 -4.38 7.71
C PRO A 70 -7.19 -5.75 7.23
N ASP A 71 -7.52 -6.12 6.01
CA ASP A 71 -6.97 -7.33 5.36
C ASP A 71 -5.50 -7.12 4.96
N ALA A 72 -5.10 -5.89 4.66
CA ALA A 72 -3.72 -5.46 4.45
C ALA A 72 -3.58 -3.96 4.71
N ILE A 73 -2.35 -3.51 4.94
CA ILE A 73 -2.00 -2.08 4.97
C ILE A 73 -0.97 -1.75 3.90
N CYS A 74 -1.06 -0.55 3.34
CA CYS A 74 -0.09 0.00 2.40
C CYS A 74 0.70 1.14 3.04
N VAL A 75 1.99 1.20 2.75
CA VAL A 75 2.88 2.30 3.10
C VAL A 75 3.40 2.92 1.81
N SER A 76 3.16 4.21 1.62
CA SER A 76 3.50 4.93 0.37
C SER A 76 4.77 5.77 0.53
N GLY A 77 5.39 6.12 -0.61
CA GLY A 77 6.36 7.21 -0.71
C GLY A 77 5.68 8.58 -0.64
N LEU A 78 6.48 9.65 -0.71
CA LEU A 78 5.97 11.04 -0.58
C LEU A 78 5.03 11.46 -1.71
N THR A 79 5.28 10.99 -2.93
CA THR A 79 4.48 11.31 -4.13
C THR A 79 4.26 10.07 -4.97
N ALA A 80 3.28 10.12 -5.89
CA ALA A 80 3.05 9.05 -6.86
C ALA A 80 4.34 8.75 -7.66
N GLY A 81 4.80 7.49 -7.62
CA GLY A 81 6.06 7.05 -8.24
C GLY A 81 7.32 7.28 -7.39
N ALA A 82 7.24 8.00 -6.26
CA ALA A 82 8.35 8.05 -5.31
C ALA A 82 8.45 6.73 -4.55
N GLU A 83 9.68 6.25 -4.39
CA GLU A 83 9.96 4.99 -3.70
C GLU A 83 9.59 5.08 -2.21
N THR A 84 9.00 4.00 -1.71
CA THR A 84 8.75 3.85 -0.27
C THR A 84 10.07 3.50 0.42
N ASP A 85 10.38 4.20 1.51
CA ASP A 85 11.55 3.92 2.33
C ASP A 85 11.46 2.52 2.94
N SER A 86 12.42 1.64 2.58
CA SER A 86 12.48 0.26 3.09
C SER A 86 12.64 0.19 4.61
N GLN A 87 13.25 1.20 5.24
CA GLN A 87 13.36 1.27 6.71
C GLN A 87 12.00 1.55 7.35
N VAL A 88 11.17 2.38 6.72
CA VAL A 88 9.79 2.63 7.17
C VAL A 88 8.95 1.37 7.03
N LEU A 89 9.04 0.69 5.87
CA LEU A 89 8.38 -0.61 5.65
C LEU A 89 8.77 -1.64 6.72
N ALA A 90 10.06 -1.79 6.99
CA ALA A 90 10.58 -2.73 7.99
C ALA A 90 10.06 -2.42 9.40
N LYS A 91 10.05 -1.12 9.79
CA LYS A 91 9.49 -0.69 11.08
C LYS A 91 8.01 -1.02 11.20
N VAL A 92 7.24 -0.75 10.14
CA VAL A 92 5.80 -1.05 10.11
C VAL A 92 5.57 -2.56 10.17
N LYS A 93 6.25 -3.36 9.33
CA LYS A 93 6.10 -4.83 9.34
C LYS A 93 6.44 -5.43 10.70
N LYS A 94 7.53 -4.98 11.32
CA LYS A 94 7.90 -5.40 12.69
C LYS A 94 6.85 -5.04 13.74
N ALA A 95 6.14 -3.94 13.57
CA ALA A 95 5.12 -3.46 14.50
C ALA A 95 3.80 -4.24 14.41
N VAL A 96 3.50 -4.81 13.24
CA VAL A 96 2.26 -5.55 12.93
C VAL A 96 2.59 -6.85 12.15
N PRO A 97 3.33 -7.80 12.75
CA PRO A 97 3.90 -8.96 12.04
C PRO A 97 2.84 -9.86 11.42
N ASP A 98 1.65 -9.95 12.01
CA ASP A 98 0.55 -10.81 11.55
C ASP A 98 -0.33 -10.15 10.48
N THR A 99 -0.04 -8.89 10.12
CA THR A 99 -0.79 -8.15 9.11
C THR A 99 0.00 -8.10 7.80
N VAL A 100 -0.68 -8.27 6.67
CA VAL A 100 -0.07 -8.08 5.35
C VAL A 100 0.30 -6.61 5.18
N VAL A 101 1.58 -6.35 4.90
CA VAL A 101 2.13 -5.01 4.64
C VAL A 101 2.60 -4.93 3.20
N LEU A 102 2.10 -3.96 2.46
CA LEU A 102 2.40 -3.75 1.04
C LEU A 102 3.21 -2.48 0.85
N ALA A 103 4.32 -2.57 0.11
CA ALA A 103 4.99 -1.41 -0.45
C ALA A 103 4.06 -0.77 -1.50
N ASN A 104 3.84 0.54 -1.39
CA ASN A 104 2.93 1.24 -2.29
C ASN A 104 3.65 2.45 -2.88
N THR A 105 3.58 2.58 -4.20
CA THR A 105 4.30 3.53 -5.03
C THR A 105 5.81 3.27 -5.20
N GLY A 106 6.33 3.74 -6.32
CA GLY A 106 7.76 3.80 -6.64
C GLY A 106 8.45 2.45 -6.80
N CYS A 107 7.71 1.33 -6.80
CA CYS A 107 8.31 0.01 -7.00
C CYS A 107 8.87 -0.11 -8.42
N ARG A 108 10.17 -0.39 -8.52
CA ARG A 108 10.91 -0.53 -9.79
C ARG A 108 11.64 -1.88 -9.84
N PRO A 109 12.02 -2.37 -11.04
CA PRO A 109 12.74 -3.64 -11.17
C PRO A 109 14.06 -3.70 -10.39
N ASP A 110 14.72 -2.55 -10.24
CA ASP A 110 16.01 -2.42 -9.54
C ASP A 110 15.89 -2.38 -8.01
N THR A 111 14.70 -2.11 -7.46
CA THR A 111 14.47 -1.93 -6.02
C THR A 111 13.43 -2.89 -5.41
N ILE A 112 12.64 -3.58 -6.25
CA ILE A 112 11.54 -4.43 -5.75
C ILE A 112 12.01 -5.57 -4.86
N SER A 113 13.19 -6.15 -5.14
CA SER A 113 13.73 -7.23 -4.31
C SER A 113 13.96 -6.78 -2.87
N ASP A 114 14.60 -5.61 -2.66
CA ASP A 114 14.87 -5.06 -1.33
C ASP A 114 13.56 -4.73 -0.59
N GLN A 115 12.55 -4.28 -1.32
CA GLN A 115 11.22 -4.02 -0.73
C GLN A 115 10.52 -5.33 -0.31
N LEU A 116 10.63 -6.39 -1.12
CA LEU A 116 10.03 -7.70 -0.83
C LEU A 116 10.77 -8.48 0.27
N GLU A 117 11.99 -8.10 0.65
CA GLU A 117 12.66 -8.65 1.84
C GLU A 117 11.95 -8.24 3.14
N VAL A 118 11.24 -7.11 3.14
CA VAL A 118 10.63 -6.54 4.34
C VAL A 118 9.11 -6.39 4.25
N ALA A 119 8.52 -6.44 3.05
CA ALA A 119 7.08 -6.34 2.81
C ALA A 119 6.53 -7.66 2.23
N ASP A 120 5.26 -7.94 2.47
CA ASP A 120 4.60 -9.15 1.97
C ASP A 120 4.20 -9.03 0.48
N GLY A 121 4.30 -7.84 -0.09
CA GLY A 121 3.98 -7.58 -1.49
C GLY A 121 4.08 -6.10 -1.85
N ALA A 122 3.64 -5.76 -3.06
CA ALA A 122 3.73 -4.41 -3.57
C ALA A 122 2.54 -4.02 -4.46
N VAL A 123 2.24 -2.73 -4.50
CA VAL A 123 1.29 -2.11 -5.44
C VAL A 123 2.11 -1.35 -6.49
N VAL A 124 2.02 -1.78 -7.75
CA VAL A 124 2.82 -1.25 -8.85
C VAL A 124 1.93 -0.60 -9.91
N GLY A 125 2.23 0.62 -10.28
CA GLY A 125 1.47 1.37 -11.28
C GLY A 125 2.35 1.97 -12.36
N THR A 126 2.93 3.13 -12.10
CA THR A 126 3.69 3.95 -13.07
C THR A 126 4.82 3.18 -13.77
N THR A 127 5.49 2.29 -13.06
CA THR A 127 6.56 1.42 -13.61
C THR A 127 6.08 0.57 -14.79
N PHE A 128 4.81 0.17 -14.80
CA PHE A 128 4.22 -0.64 -15.87
C PHE A 128 3.78 0.17 -17.10
N LYS A 129 3.79 1.49 -16.99
CA LYS A 129 3.32 2.37 -18.07
C LYS A 129 4.39 2.57 -19.14
N VAL A 130 3.97 2.84 -20.37
CA VAL A 130 4.85 3.25 -21.47
C VAL A 130 5.68 4.46 -21.01
N ASP A 131 6.98 4.42 -21.22
CA ASP A 131 7.97 5.42 -20.81
C ASP A 131 8.01 5.70 -19.29
N GLY A 132 7.34 4.89 -18.46
CA GLY A 132 7.22 5.15 -17.02
C GLY A 132 6.41 6.41 -16.70
N LYS A 133 5.53 6.84 -17.58
CA LYS A 133 4.67 8.02 -17.38
C LYS A 133 3.29 7.61 -16.90
N PHE A 134 2.84 8.26 -15.83
CA PHE A 134 1.59 7.92 -15.14
C PHE A 134 0.36 7.91 -16.07
N GLU A 135 0.27 8.86 -16.99
CA GLU A 135 -0.84 9.03 -17.92
C GLU A 135 -0.87 8.03 -19.08
N ASN A 136 0.26 7.35 -19.34
CA ASN A 136 0.37 6.44 -20.48
C ASN A 136 -0.32 5.08 -20.22
N ALA A 137 -0.55 4.33 -21.29
CA ALA A 137 -1.06 2.96 -21.22
C ALA A 137 -0.07 2.00 -20.55
N VAL A 138 -0.56 0.84 -20.10
CA VAL A 138 0.30 -0.23 -19.60
C VAL A 138 1.09 -0.86 -20.75
N ASP A 139 2.37 -1.10 -20.54
CA ASP A 139 3.29 -1.77 -21.45
C ASP A 139 3.55 -3.20 -20.97
N GLU A 140 3.13 -4.18 -21.76
CA GLU A 140 3.26 -5.60 -21.43
C GLU A 140 4.73 -6.03 -21.24
N SER A 141 5.65 -5.46 -22.02
CA SER A 141 7.07 -5.79 -21.92
C SER A 141 7.66 -5.37 -20.58
N ARG A 142 7.25 -4.20 -20.08
CA ARG A 142 7.64 -3.68 -18.75
C ARG A 142 7.07 -4.53 -17.63
N VAL A 143 5.82 -4.98 -17.75
CA VAL A 143 5.21 -5.92 -16.78
C VAL A 143 5.98 -7.23 -16.75
N LYS A 144 6.29 -7.83 -17.92
CA LYS A 144 7.06 -9.08 -17.99
C LYS A 144 8.46 -8.93 -17.38
N ALA A 145 9.17 -7.85 -17.70
CA ALA A 145 10.50 -7.58 -17.14
C ALA A 145 10.46 -7.44 -15.60
N PHE A 146 9.50 -6.71 -15.07
CA PHE A 146 9.31 -6.57 -13.62
C PHE A 146 8.98 -7.90 -12.96
N MET A 147 8.01 -8.64 -13.51
CA MET A 147 7.59 -9.93 -12.96
C MET A 147 8.69 -11.00 -13.03
N LYS A 148 9.61 -10.90 -13.99
CA LYS A 148 10.80 -11.75 -14.00
C LYS A 148 11.63 -11.55 -12.73
N VAL A 149 11.92 -10.30 -12.34
CA VAL A 149 12.66 -10.00 -11.11
C VAL A 149 11.93 -10.51 -9.86
N VAL A 150 10.61 -10.31 -9.81
CA VAL A 150 9.78 -10.80 -8.68
C VAL A 150 9.79 -12.32 -8.60
N ASN A 151 9.71 -13.02 -9.73
CA ASN A 151 9.74 -14.49 -9.75
C ASN A 151 11.13 -15.01 -9.37
N ASP A 152 12.19 -14.42 -9.90
CA ASP A 152 13.58 -14.76 -9.54
C ASP A 152 13.82 -14.58 -8.01
N PHE A 153 13.23 -13.53 -7.41
CA PHE A 153 13.25 -13.30 -5.96
C PHE A 153 12.49 -14.39 -5.20
N ARG A 154 11.29 -14.74 -5.65
CA ARG A 154 10.46 -15.79 -5.02
C ARG A 154 11.14 -17.15 -5.06
N GLU A 155 11.71 -17.53 -6.19
CA GLU A 155 12.42 -18.79 -6.35
C GLU A 155 13.62 -18.92 -5.37
N LYS A 156 14.31 -17.80 -5.09
CA LYS A 156 15.43 -17.79 -4.15
C LYS A 156 15.01 -17.84 -2.67
N ASN A 157 13.82 -17.39 -2.33
CA ASN A 157 13.37 -17.20 -0.94
C ASN A 157 12.24 -18.17 -0.52
N LEU A 158 11.73 -19.00 -1.42
CA LEU A 158 10.70 -20.02 -1.16
C LEU A 158 11.28 -21.43 -1.01
N VAL A 159 12.60 -21.55 -0.77
CA VAL A 159 13.29 -22.80 -0.48
C VAL A 159 13.39 -23.06 1.01
#